data_7a03d20e12d2389526b129d07bcc85b3
#
_entry.id   7a03d20e12d2389526b129d07bcc85b3
#
_cell.length_a   1.000
_cell.length_b   1.000
_cell.length_c   1.000
_cell.angle_alpha   90.00
_cell.angle_beta   90.00
_cell.angle_gamma   90.00
#
_symmetry.space_group_name_H-M   'P 1'
#
loop_
_entity.id
_entity.type
_entity.pdbx_description
1 polymer ?
#
loop_
_entity_poly.entity_id
_entity_poly.type
_entity_poly.pdbx_seq_one_letter_code
_entity_poly.pdbx_strand_id
1 'polypeptide(L)'
;IINDGSQIASFHWIRKRYNAVTGIDRPDAFVTSDGASDPIAMPNTDGRWATTRFVGPADLRHDMHVNIVTFQPGGTIPFAETHVMEHGLFVLSGKAVYHLNQDWVEVEAGDYMWLRAFCPQACYAGGPEPFRYLLYKDVNRHMPLNI
;
A
#
# COMPACT_ATOMS: atom_id res chain seq x y z
N ILE A 1 -22.24 1.65 10.32
CA ILE A 1 -22.31 2.24 8.95
C ILE A 1 -23.71 1.96 8.43
N ILE A 2 -24.38 2.97 7.97
CA ILE A 2 -25.70 2.88 7.34
C ILE A 2 -25.53 3.42 5.93
N ASN A 3 -25.97 2.66 4.93
CA ASN A 3 -26.09 3.14 3.56
C ASN A 3 -27.55 3.60 3.35
N ASP A 4 -27.76 4.90 3.26
CA ASP A 4 -29.05 5.54 3.00
C ASP A 4 -29.27 5.93 1.54
N GLY A 5 -28.29 5.62 0.68
CA GLY A 5 -28.37 5.81 -0.76
C GLY A 5 -29.06 4.68 -1.51
N SER A 6 -29.41 4.93 -2.74
CA SER A 6 -30.01 3.95 -3.64
C SER A 6 -29.00 2.99 -4.31
N GLN A 7 -27.72 3.29 -4.20
CA GLN A 7 -26.63 2.49 -4.79
C GLN A 7 -25.98 1.62 -3.72
N ILE A 8 -25.45 0.46 -4.14
CA ILE A 8 -24.66 -0.41 -3.24
C ILE A 8 -23.37 0.33 -2.90
N ALA A 9 -23.07 0.47 -1.61
CA ALA A 9 -21.79 0.96 -1.13
C ALA A 9 -20.89 -0.24 -0.81
N SER A 10 -19.65 -0.18 -1.32
CA SER A 10 -18.61 -1.15 -1.00
C SER A 10 -17.45 -0.45 -0.31
N PHE A 11 -16.83 -1.10 0.65
CA PHE A 11 -15.69 -0.54 1.37
C PHE A 11 -14.74 -1.64 1.85
N HIS A 12 -13.46 -1.27 2.02
CA HIS A 12 -12.47 -2.10 2.67
C HIS A 12 -12.35 -1.68 4.13
N TRP A 13 -12.50 -2.62 5.04
CA TRP A 13 -12.33 -2.37 6.46
C TRP A 13 -10.93 -2.81 6.87
N ILE A 14 -10.05 -1.85 7.09
CA ILE A 14 -8.72 -2.07 7.63
C ILE A 14 -8.75 -1.68 9.10
N ARG A 15 -8.45 -2.63 9.99
CA ARG A 15 -8.53 -2.41 11.43
C ARG A 15 -7.28 -2.92 12.13
N LYS A 16 -6.67 -2.03 12.91
CA LYS A 16 -5.53 -2.31 13.75
C LYS A 16 -5.72 -1.66 15.12
N ARG A 17 -5.21 -2.27 16.18
CA ARG A 17 -5.12 -1.61 17.47
C ARG A 17 -4.05 -0.52 17.39
N TYR A 18 -4.44 0.72 17.68
CA TYR A 18 -3.52 1.86 17.66
C TYR A 18 -2.41 1.69 18.71
N ASN A 19 -1.17 1.88 18.28
CA ASN A 19 0.00 1.88 19.13
C ASN A 19 0.61 3.30 19.14
N ALA A 20 0.46 4.01 20.27
CA ALA A 20 0.94 5.37 20.41
C ALA A 20 2.47 5.41 20.56
N VAL A 21 3.09 6.47 20.00
CA VAL A 21 4.47 6.82 20.34
C VAL A 21 4.46 7.72 21.57
N THR A 22 5.32 7.41 22.54
CA THR A 22 5.42 8.19 23.77
C THR A 22 5.80 9.65 23.46
N GLY A 23 5.04 10.59 24.01
CA GLY A 23 5.29 12.03 23.83
C GLY A 23 4.80 12.61 22.51
N ILE A 24 4.09 11.84 21.71
CA ILE A 24 3.46 12.31 20.46
C ILE A 24 1.94 12.15 20.58
N ASP A 25 1.21 13.21 20.28
CA ASP A 25 -0.26 13.22 20.31
C ASP A 25 -0.83 12.31 19.21
N ARG A 26 -2.04 11.81 19.44
CA ARG A 26 -2.76 11.02 18.44
C ARG A 26 -3.12 11.91 17.23
N PRO A 27 -3.12 11.33 16.02
CA PRO A 27 -3.61 12.06 14.86
C PRO A 27 -5.12 12.23 14.94
N ASP A 28 -5.61 13.32 14.36
CA ASP A 28 -7.03 13.49 14.10
C ASP A 28 -7.53 12.53 13.01
N ALA A 29 -8.82 12.20 13.08
CA ALA A 29 -9.47 11.50 11.97
C ALA A 29 -9.61 12.46 10.77
N PHE A 30 -9.46 11.92 9.57
CA PHE A 30 -9.63 12.68 8.34
C PHE A 30 -10.30 11.85 7.25
N VAL A 31 -10.86 12.53 6.26
CA VAL A 31 -11.39 11.96 5.03
C VAL A 31 -10.58 12.51 3.87
N THR A 32 -10.21 11.66 2.95
CA THR A 32 -9.47 12.02 1.75
C THR A 32 -9.96 11.20 0.54
N SER A 33 -9.48 11.52 -0.65
CA SER A 33 -9.82 10.82 -1.89
C SER A 33 -8.57 10.49 -2.69
N ASP A 34 -8.70 9.55 -3.61
CA ASP A 34 -7.61 9.11 -4.50
C ASP A 34 -6.99 10.27 -5.31
N GLY A 35 -7.77 11.26 -5.69
CA GLY A 35 -7.27 12.45 -6.41
C GLY A 35 -6.82 13.61 -5.53
N ALA A 36 -6.78 13.46 -4.20
CA ALA A 36 -6.46 14.57 -3.29
C ALA A 36 -4.97 14.91 -3.22
N SER A 37 -4.11 14.02 -3.69
CA SER A 37 -2.65 14.21 -3.70
C SER A 37 -2.05 13.62 -4.96
N ASP A 38 -1.07 14.31 -5.53
CA ASP A 38 -0.35 13.83 -6.70
C ASP A 38 0.52 12.60 -6.36
N PRO A 39 0.59 11.62 -7.25
CA PRO A 39 1.51 10.51 -7.12
C PRO A 39 2.97 10.99 -7.16
N ILE A 40 3.79 10.49 -6.26
CA ILE A 40 5.23 10.75 -6.24
C ILE A 40 5.94 9.59 -6.94
N ALA A 41 6.63 9.90 -8.04
CA ALA A 41 7.40 8.90 -8.77
C ALA A 41 8.55 8.36 -7.91
N MET A 42 8.77 7.06 -7.99
CA MET A 42 9.92 6.42 -7.36
C MET A 42 11.19 6.74 -8.17
N PRO A 43 12.32 6.95 -7.50
CA PRO A 43 13.59 7.25 -8.18
C PRO A 43 13.98 6.17 -9.19
N ASN A 44 14.55 6.58 -10.32
CA ASN A 44 15.09 5.69 -11.36
C ASN A 44 14.08 4.73 -12.00
N THR A 45 12.81 5.15 -12.10
CA THR A 45 11.74 4.32 -12.68
C THR A 45 11.08 4.95 -13.91
N ASP A 46 11.64 6.03 -14.46
CA ASP A 46 11.08 6.80 -15.58
C ASP A 46 9.59 7.15 -15.38
N GLY A 47 9.19 7.40 -14.12
CA GLY A 47 7.80 7.66 -13.75
C GLY A 47 6.86 6.46 -13.83
N ARG A 48 7.38 5.27 -14.15
CA ARG A 48 6.55 4.06 -14.27
C ARG A 48 6.11 3.44 -12.96
N TRP A 49 6.70 3.85 -11.86
CA TRP A 49 6.31 3.47 -10.51
C TRP A 49 6.12 4.72 -9.66
N ALA A 50 4.92 4.92 -9.16
CA ALA A 50 4.58 6.08 -8.33
C ALA A 50 3.72 5.66 -7.13
N THR A 51 3.73 6.48 -6.10
CA THR A 51 2.96 6.25 -4.88
C THR A 51 2.20 7.50 -4.48
N THR A 52 0.88 7.42 -4.34
CA THR A 52 0.04 8.42 -3.68
C THR A 52 0.02 8.11 -2.19
N ARG A 53 0.47 9.04 -1.36
CA ARG A 53 0.54 8.86 0.10
C ARG A 53 -0.51 9.72 0.79
N PHE A 54 -1.39 9.09 1.57
CA PHE A 54 -2.41 9.79 2.35
C PHE A 54 -1.90 10.21 3.73
N VAL A 55 -0.79 9.63 4.17
CA VAL A 55 -0.09 9.96 5.41
C VAL A 55 1.38 10.21 5.08
N GLY A 56 1.95 11.29 5.58
CA GLY A 56 3.37 11.59 5.40
C GLY A 56 4.24 10.47 6.01
N PRO A 57 5.27 10.00 5.31
CA PRO A 57 6.08 8.87 5.78
C PRO A 57 6.87 9.17 7.06
N ALA A 58 7.07 10.44 7.38
CA ALA A 58 7.73 10.90 8.61
C ALA A 58 6.72 11.23 9.74
N ASP A 59 5.43 11.15 9.51
CA ASP A 59 4.42 11.45 10.51
C ASP A 59 4.21 10.27 11.46
N LEU A 60 4.96 10.28 12.56
CA LEU A 60 4.92 9.22 13.56
C LEU A 60 3.64 9.16 14.40
N ARG A 61 2.72 10.12 14.22
CA ARG A 61 1.41 10.08 14.88
C ARG A 61 0.57 8.90 14.41
N HIS A 62 0.72 8.52 13.14
CA HIS A 62 0.04 7.37 12.58
C HIS A 62 0.86 6.10 12.77
N ASP A 63 0.23 5.00 13.16
CA ASP A 63 0.86 3.70 13.30
C ASP A 63 0.53 2.74 12.14
N MET A 64 -0.10 3.26 11.10
CA MET A 64 -0.42 2.59 9.85
C MET A 64 -0.36 3.59 8.70
N HIS A 65 0.22 3.17 7.59
CA HIS A 65 0.17 3.91 6.33
C HIS A 65 -0.86 3.31 5.39
N VAL A 66 -1.57 4.16 4.66
CA VAL A 66 -2.44 3.78 3.57
C VAL A 66 -1.99 4.57 2.34
N ASN A 67 -1.67 3.87 1.27
CA ASN A 67 -1.15 4.44 0.03
C ASN A 67 -1.88 3.82 -1.16
N ILE A 68 -1.83 4.49 -2.31
CA ILE A 68 -2.11 3.86 -3.60
C ILE A 68 -0.79 3.81 -4.37
N VAL A 69 -0.40 2.61 -4.77
CA VAL A 69 0.76 2.39 -5.62
C VAL A 69 0.28 2.19 -7.05
N THR A 70 0.94 2.86 -7.98
CA THR A 70 0.59 2.85 -9.40
C THR A 70 1.81 2.49 -10.23
N PHE A 71 1.67 1.47 -11.07
CA PHE A 71 2.64 1.12 -12.10
C PHE A 71 2.02 1.37 -13.47
N GLN A 72 2.72 2.12 -14.31
CA GLN A 72 2.39 2.18 -15.73
C GLN A 72 2.70 0.83 -16.40
N PRO A 73 2.11 0.51 -17.55
CA PRO A 73 2.45 -0.69 -18.31
C PRO A 73 3.96 -0.87 -18.46
N GLY A 74 4.47 -2.05 -18.08
CA GLY A 74 5.90 -2.34 -18.04
C GLY A 74 6.65 -1.80 -16.80
N GLY A 75 5.95 -1.14 -15.87
CA GLY A 75 6.52 -0.72 -14.59
C GLY A 75 6.86 -1.92 -13.70
N THR A 76 7.93 -1.80 -12.91
CA THR A 76 8.44 -2.91 -12.11
C THR A 76 8.91 -2.47 -10.73
N ILE A 77 8.89 -3.39 -9.79
CA ILE A 77 9.84 -3.45 -8.66
C ILE A 77 10.96 -4.38 -9.14
N PRO A 78 12.14 -3.86 -9.53
CA PRO A 78 13.13 -4.62 -10.30
C PRO A 78 14.06 -5.49 -9.45
N PHE A 79 13.77 -5.65 -8.17
CA PHE A 79 14.54 -6.45 -7.21
C PHE A 79 13.61 -7.09 -6.20
N ALA A 80 14.06 -8.15 -5.53
CA ALA A 80 13.33 -8.75 -4.42
C ALA A 80 13.43 -7.82 -3.21
N GLU A 81 12.44 -6.95 -3.05
CA GLU A 81 12.30 -6.06 -1.88
C GLU A 81 11.89 -6.87 -0.66
N THR A 82 12.47 -6.56 0.50
CA THR A 82 12.04 -7.12 1.77
C THR A 82 12.18 -6.08 2.89
N HIS A 83 11.26 -6.09 3.83
CA HIS A 83 11.26 -5.17 4.97
C HIS A 83 10.44 -5.72 6.14
N VAL A 84 10.62 -5.12 7.32
CA VAL A 84 9.97 -5.57 8.56
C VAL A 84 8.45 -5.34 8.58
N MET A 85 7.95 -4.36 7.80
CA MET A 85 6.53 -4.03 7.81
C MET A 85 5.72 -5.13 7.14
N GLU A 86 4.69 -5.61 7.84
CA GLU A 86 3.62 -6.37 7.22
C GLU A 86 2.73 -5.45 6.40
N HIS A 87 2.20 -5.93 5.31
CA HIS A 87 1.24 -5.19 4.53
C HIS A 87 0.26 -6.07 3.78
N GLY A 88 -0.89 -5.49 3.50
CA GLY A 88 -1.87 -6.04 2.60
C GLY A 88 -2.08 -5.11 1.41
N LEU A 89 -2.35 -5.72 0.27
CA LEU A 89 -2.58 -5.03 -0.99
C LEU A 89 -3.90 -5.50 -1.59
N PHE A 90 -4.74 -4.54 -1.96
CA PHE A 90 -5.96 -4.82 -2.71
C PHE A 90 -5.83 -4.20 -4.10
N VAL A 91 -5.94 -5.03 -5.14
CA VAL A 91 -5.79 -4.59 -6.53
C VAL A 91 -7.02 -3.80 -6.96
N LEU A 92 -6.81 -2.53 -7.32
CA LEU A 92 -7.86 -1.60 -7.76
C LEU A 92 -8.10 -1.67 -9.27
N SER A 93 -7.04 -1.83 -10.06
CA SER A 93 -7.11 -1.90 -11.52
C SER A 93 -5.87 -2.55 -12.12
N GLY A 94 -5.98 -3.00 -13.37
CA GLY A 94 -4.89 -3.56 -14.16
C GLY A 94 -4.51 -4.98 -13.75
N LYS A 95 -3.37 -5.42 -14.29
CA LYS A 95 -2.81 -6.77 -14.08
C LYS A 95 -1.31 -6.70 -13.83
N ALA A 96 -0.81 -7.65 -13.04
CA ALA A 96 0.61 -7.80 -12.81
C ALA A 96 0.99 -9.27 -12.55
N VAL A 97 2.26 -9.57 -12.73
CA VAL A 97 2.88 -10.74 -12.12
C VAL A 97 3.59 -10.28 -10.86
N TYR A 98 3.23 -10.85 -9.74
CA TYR A 98 3.73 -10.48 -8.43
C TYR A 98 4.54 -11.61 -7.81
N HIS A 99 5.75 -11.30 -7.34
CA HIS A 99 6.58 -12.22 -6.59
C HIS A 99 6.20 -12.16 -5.11
N LEU A 100 5.74 -13.27 -4.57
CA LEU A 100 5.33 -13.44 -3.20
C LEU A 100 6.14 -14.58 -2.56
N ASN A 101 7.15 -14.23 -1.79
CA ASN A 101 8.07 -15.16 -1.15
C ASN A 101 8.86 -16.00 -2.18
N GLN A 102 8.40 -17.21 -2.52
CA GLN A 102 9.03 -18.10 -3.52
C GLN A 102 8.19 -18.22 -4.81
N ASP A 103 6.99 -17.70 -4.81
CA ASP A 103 6.02 -17.90 -5.88
C ASP A 103 5.87 -16.64 -6.73
N TRP A 104 5.65 -16.84 -8.03
CA TRP A 104 5.21 -15.82 -8.95
C TRP A 104 3.73 -16.06 -9.25
N VAL A 105 2.90 -15.08 -8.97
CA VAL A 105 1.45 -15.18 -9.15
C VAL A 105 0.95 -14.07 -10.06
N GLU A 106 0.02 -14.39 -10.94
CA GLU A 106 -0.73 -13.38 -11.68
C GLU A 106 -1.81 -12.82 -10.77
N VAL A 107 -1.95 -11.49 -10.78
CA VAL A 107 -2.94 -10.77 -9.97
C VAL A 107 -3.66 -9.75 -10.83
N GLU A 108 -4.95 -9.55 -10.56
CA GLU A 108 -5.81 -8.62 -11.29
C GLU A 108 -6.78 -7.87 -10.36
N ALA A 109 -7.52 -6.91 -10.92
CA ALA A 109 -8.48 -6.12 -10.17
C ALA A 109 -9.46 -6.99 -9.35
N GLY A 110 -9.56 -6.70 -8.06
CA GLY A 110 -10.35 -7.45 -7.09
C GLY A 110 -9.56 -8.44 -6.24
N ASP A 111 -8.33 -8.75 -6.62
CA ASP A 111 -7.47 -9.64 -5.84
C ASP A 111 -6.91 -8.96 -4.59
N TYR A 112 -6.63 -9.79 -3.60
CA TYR A 112 -6.03 -9.38 -2.34
C TYR A 112 -4.77 -10.20 -2.05
N MET A 113 -3.70 -9.51 -1.68
CA MET A 113 -2.44 -10.12 -1.25
C MET A 113 -2.10 -9.71 0.17
N TRP A 114 -1.57 -10.64 0.96
CA TRP A 114 -1.04 -10.35 2.27
C TRP A 114 0.41 -10.80 2.37
N LEU A 115 1.27 -9.87 2.74
CA LEU A 115 2.71 -10.09 2.87
C LEU A 115 3.10 -9.94 4.33
N ARG A 116 3.67 -11.00 4.89
CA ARG A 116 4.24 -10.97 6.24
C ARG A 116 5.54 -10.17 6.26
N ALA A 117 5.96 -9.84 7.48
CA ALA A 117 7.28 -9.26 7.70
C ALA A 117 8.37 -10.08 6.97
N PHE A 118 9.27 -9.36 6.30
CA PHE A 118 10.39 -9.92 5.53
C PHE A 118 10.01 -10.81 4.33
N CYS A 119 8.75 -10.83 3.91
CA CYS A 119 8.35 -11.50 2.68
C CYS A 119 9.05 -10.87 1.47
N PRO A 120 9.90 -11.58 0.74
CA PRO A 120 10.45 -11.08 -0.51
C PRO A 120 9.35 -10.82 -1.52
N GLN A 121 9.40 -9.66 -2.17
CA GLN A 121 8.41 -9.23 -3.14
C GLN A 121 9.04 -8.51 -4.33
N ALA A 122 8.46 -8.69 -5.47
CA ALA A 122 8.73 -7.93 -6.69
C ALA A 122 7.46 -7.84 -7.53
N CYS A 123 7.43 -6.95 -8.50
CA CYS A 123 6.24 -6.75 -9.33
C CYS A 123 6.63 -6.43 -10.77
N TYR A 124 5.85 -6.95 -11.70
CA TYR A 124 5.87 -6.57 -13.11
C TYR A 124 4.44 -6.30 -13.59
N ALA A 125 4.16 -5.04 -13.93
CA ALA A 125 2.86 -4.62 -14.47
C ALA A 125 2.78 -5.00 -15.96
N GLY A 126 2.19 -6.17 -16.24
CA GLY A 126 2.18 -6.78 -17.57
C GLY A 126 0.96 -6.48 -18.43
N GLY A 127 -0.03 -5.78 -17.90
CA GLY A 127 -1.25 -5.44 -18.63
C GLY A 127 -1.13 -4.17 -19.49
N PRO A 128 -2.12 -3.91 -20.37
CA PRO A 128 -2.17 -2.70 -21.19
C PRO A 128 -2.55 -1.44 -20.40
N GLU A 129 -3.12 -1.61 -19.20
CA GLU A 129 -3.56 -0.54 -18.33
C GLU A 129 -2.68 -0.41 -17.11
N PRO A 130 -2.67 0.76 -16.44
CA PRO A 130 -1.95 0.91 -15.20
C PRO A 130 -2.39 -0.10 -14.14
N PHE A 131 -1.43 -0.79 -13.56
CA PHE A 131 -1.65 -1.65 -12.41
C PHE A 131 -1.64 -0.81 -11.14
N ARG A 132 -2.74 -0.82 -10.38
CA ARG A 132 -2.91 -0.02 -9.18
C ARG A 132 -3.41 -0.88 -8.03
N TYR A 133 -2.87 -0.67 -6.86
CA TYR A 133 -3.36 -1.30 -5.64
C TYR A 133 -3.38 -0.36 -4.46
N LEU A 134 -4.38 -0.57 -3.61
CA LEU A 134 -4.44 0.01 -2.28
C LEU A 134 -3.50 -0.79 -1.38
N LEU A 135 -2.51 -0.10 -0.83
CA LEU A 135 -1.55 -0.65 0.12
C LEU A 135 -1.88 -0.12 1.51
N TYR A 136 -2.02 -1.00 2.48
CA TYR A 136 -1.91 -0.63 3.87
C TYR A 136 -0.77 -1.41 4.51
N LYS A 137 0.01 -0.74 5.32
CA LYS A 137 1.18 -1.33 5.98
C LYS A 137 1.42 -0.73 7.34
N ASP A 138 2.11 -1.46 8.20
CA ASP A 138 2.64 -0.92 9.43
C ASP A 138 3.57 0.26 9.16
N VAL A 139 3.67 1.19 10.09
CA VAL A 139 4.64 2.27 9.97
C VAL A 139 6.06 1.73 10.04
N ASN A 140 6.94 2.47 9.38
CA ASN A 140 8.37 2.22 9.43
C ASN A 140 8.96 2.63 10.80
N ARG A 141 8.59 1.90 11.84
CA ARG A 141 9.14 2.05 13.19
C ARG A 141 10.12 0.90 13.44
N HIS A 142 11.26 1.23 14.01
CA HIS A 142 12.19 0.20 14.45
C HIS A 142 11.56 -0.67 15.53
N MET A 143 11.75 -1.97 15.41
CA MET A 143 11.41 -2.87 16.50
C MET A 143 12.26 -2.51 17.73
N PRO A 144 11.68 -2.53 18.94
CA PRO A 144 12.48 -2.35 20.15
C PRO A 144 13.53 -3.46 20.18
N LEU A 145 14.78 -3.06 20.11
CA LEU A 145 15.88 -3.97 20.35
C LEU A 145 15.97 -4.15 21.88
N ASN A 146 15.53 -5.30 22.37
CA ASN A 146 15.84 -5.71 23.73
C ASN A 146 17.32 -6.10 23.76
N ILE A 147 18.15 -5.14 24.13
CA ILE A 147 19.59 -5.35 24.36
C ILE A 147 19.77 -5.77 25.80
#